data_918c92428da9d35eac4fa7b547e917db
#
_entry.id   918c92428da9d35eac4fa7b547e917db
#
_cell.length_a   1.000
_cell.length_b   1.000
_cell.length_c   1.000
_cell.angle_alpha   90.00
_cell.angle_beta   90.00
_cell.angle_gamma   90.00
#
_symmetry.space_group_name_H-M   'P 1'
#
loop_
_entity.id
_entity.type
_entity.pdbx_description
1 polymer ?
#
loop_
_entity_poly.entity_id
_entity_poly.type
_entity_poly.pdbx_seq_one_letter_code
_entity_poly.pdbx_strand_id
1 'polypeptide(L)'
;MRNRLFLSLTAALSLAMMLFAVLAPAPAKLPYEGRAPSRFSMDDPDAYFFDRLPHRTALLTLCRDIEFALGKNEYGGAFCGKNGYIFSNENTDEAVLARNLAAFAAFAETADIPLYTALVPSKSDALPGLLPPLYTAARDALWERAKTAPAYLDLLPSLRTAGGAGKYIYY
;
A
#
# COMPACT_ATOMS: atom_id res chain seq x y z
N MET A 1 -11.33 43.98 8.94
CA MET A 1 -10.30 43.78 9.98
C MET A 1 -10.01 42.28 10.26
N ARG A 2 -11.03 41.45 10.46
CA ARG A 2 -10.89 40.01 10.82
C ARG A 2 -10.00 39.22 9.85
N ASN A 3 -10.11 39.43 8.53
CA ASN A 3 -9.29 38.68 7.53
C ASN A 3 -7.80 39.09 7.53
N ARG A 4 -7.52 40.39 7.83
CA ARG A 4 -6.12 40.85 7.90
C ARG A 4 -5.42 40.29 9.15
N LEU A 5 -6.13 40.23 10.26
CA LEU A 5 -5.61 39.63 11.49
C LEU A 5 -5.36 38.13 11.34
N PHE A 6 -6.30 37.43 10.69
CA PHE A 6 -6.12 36.01 10.37
C PHE A 6 -4.90 35.77 9.45
N LEU A 7 -4.76 36.55 8.37
CA LEU A 7 -3.62 36.46 7.45
C LEU A 7 -2.28 36.76 8.13
N SER A 8 -2.25 37.80 8.99
CA SER A 8 -1.00 38.12 9.71
C SER A 8 -0.64 37.03 10.74
N LEU A 9 -1.62 36.45 11.40
CA LEU A 9 -1.39 35.34 12.36
C LEU A 9 -0.89 34.09 11.66
N THR A 10 -1.50 33.70 10.54
CA THR A 10 -1.03 32.53 9.75
C THR A 10 0.36 32.75 9.18
N ALA A 11 0.65 33.93 8.65
CA ALA A 11 1.97 34.29 8.16
C ALA A 11 3.04 34.25 9.27
N ALA A 12 2.73 34.80 10.45
CA ALA A 12 3.63 34.77 11.60
C ALA A 12 3.88 33.35 12.10
N LEU A 13 2.85 32.50 12.13
CA LEU A 13 2.99 31.10 12.53
C LEU A 13 3.83 30.33 11.52
N SER A 14 3.60 30.50 10.22
CA SER A 14 4.40 29.86 9.18
C SER A 14 5.86 30.27 9.23
N LEU A 15 6.13 31.57 9.44
CA LEU A 15 7.50 32.08 9.60
C LEU A 15 8.18 31.51 10.84
N ALA A 16 7.47 31.43 11.97
CA ALA A 16 7.99 30.84 13.19
C ALA A 16 8.31 29.34 13.03
N MET A 17 7.47 28.59 12.32
CA MET A 17 7.72 27.18 12.01
C MET A 17 8.93 26.99 11.09
N MET A 18 9.07 27.83 10.06
CA MET A 18 10.26 27.80 9.18
C MET A 18 11.54 28.12 9.95
N LEU A 19 11.51 29.15 10.79
CA LEU A 19 12.65 29.53 11.63
C LEU A 19 13.03 28.41 12.59
N PHE A 20 12.04 27.79 13.20
CA PHE A 20 12.27 26.64 14.07
C PHE A 20 12.91 25.46 13.28
N ALA A 21 12.42 25.13 12.09
CA ALA A 21 12.96 24.06 11.26
C ALA A 21 14.44 24.29 10.87
N VAL A 22 14.85 25.55 10.72
CA VAL A 22 16.24 25.93 10.42
C VAL A 22 17.13 25.84 11.67
N LEU A 23 16.62 26.26 12.83
CA LEU A 23 17.40 26.37 14.08
C LEU A 23 17.41 25.05 14.87
N ALA A 24 16.39 24.20 14.73
CA ALA A 24 16.31 22.94 15.46
C ALA A 24 17.33 21.92 14.95
N PRO A 25 17.96 21.16 15.85
CA PRO A 25 18.86 20.08 15.45
C PRO A 25 18.07 19.04 14.63
N ALA A 26 18.64 18.63 13.49
CA ALA A 26 18.03 17.59 12.68
C ALA A 26 18.01 16.26 13.44
N PRO A 27 16.91 15.49 13.41
CA PRO A 27 16.90 14.15 13.99
C PRO A 27 17.86 13.24 13.22
N ALA A 28 18.47 12.28 13.89
CA ALA A 28 19.40 11.34 13.27
C ALA A 28 18.70 10.48 12.19
N LYS A 29 17.46 10.09 12.46
CA LYS A 29 16.59 9.35 11.53
C LYS A 29 15.14 9.79 11.70
N LEU A 30 14.37 9.73 10.62
CA LEU A 30 12.92 9.93 10.65
C LEU A 30 12.26 8.64 11.12
N PRO A 31 11.45 8.66 12.20
CA PRO A 31 10.99 7.44 12.87
C PRO A 31 10.19 6.47 11.98
N TYR A 32 9.33 7.00 11.09
CA TYR A 32 8.49 6.16 10.23
C TYR A 32 9.16 5.72 8.93
N GLU A 33 10.12 6.50 8.43
CA GLU A 33 10.74 6.27 7.13
C GLU A 33 12.10 5.58 7.27
N GLY A 34 12.69 5.60 8.47
CA GLY A 34 13.99 4.98 8.74
C GLY A 34 15.17 5.62 8.00
N ARG A 35 14.94 6.70 7.25
CA ARG A 35 15.95 7.46 6.49
C ARG A 35 16.45 8.67 7.24
N ALA A 36 17.59 9.19 6.84
CA ALA A 36 18.09 10.49 7.30
C ALA A 36 17.20 11.63 6.77
N PRO A 37 17.07 12.75 7.52
CA PRO A 37 16.39 13.94 7.03
C PRO A 37 17.01 14.48 5.75
N SER A 38 16.18 15.04 4.89
CA SER A 38 16.59 15.65 3.62
C SER A 38 17.59 16.80 3.86
N ARG A 39 18.61 16.88 3.02
CA ARG A 39 19.48 18.06 2.96
C ARG A 39 18.77 19.19 2.22
N PHE A 40 19.11 20.42 2.55
CA PHE A 40 18.54 21.56 1.84
C PHE A 40 18.91 21.49 0.35
N SER A 41 17.89 21.58 -0.49
CA SER A 41 18.03 21.71 -1.95
C SER A 41 17.07 22.78 -2.45
N MET A 42 17.49 23.55 -3.44
CA MET A 42 16.60 24.52 -4.11
C MET A 42 15.57 23.83 -5.01
N ASP A 43 15.83 22.59 -5.44
CA ASP A 43 14.91 21.83 -6.28
C ASP A 43 13.73 21.27 -5.46
N ASP A 44 13.93 21.01 -4.18
CA ASP A 44 12.90 20.52 -3.26
C ASP A 44 13.12 21.08 -1.83
N PRO A 45 12.83 22.35 -1.63
CA PRO A 45 12.96 22.99 -0.32
C PRO A 45 11.95 22.44 0.70
N ASP A 46 10.79 22.00 0.24
CA ASP A 46 9.69 21.52 1.10
C ASP A 46 10.10 20.27 1.87
N ALA A 47 10.82 19.33 1.25
CA ALA A 47 11.32 18.14 1.92
C ALA A 47 12.22 18.48 3.11
N TYR A 48 13.07 19.50 2.98
CA TYR A 48 13.93 19.96 4.07
C TYR A 48 13.13 20.48 5.26
N PHE A 49 12.16 21.38 5.03
CA PHE A 49 11.33 21.96 6.08
C PHE A 49 10.39 20.93 6.68
N PHE A 50 9.80 20.07 5.87
CA PHE A 50 8.89 19.04 6.32
C PHE A 50 9.57 18.01 7.22
N ASP A 51 10.79 17.60 6.91
CA ASP A 51 11.55 16.65 7.72
C ASP A 51 11.97 17.21 9.10
N ARG A 52 12.02 18.55 9.23
CA ARG A 52 12.40 19.27 10.45
C ARG A 52 11.23 19.90 11.21
N LEU A 53 10.02 19.64 10.73
CA LEU A 53 8.82 20.18 11.36
C LEU A 53 8.74 19.76 12.84
N PRO A 54 8.52 20.68 13.79
CA PRO A 54 8.35 20.33 15.19
C PRO A 54 7.16 19.39 15.35
N HIS A 55 7.33 18.37 16.18
CA HIS A 55 6.30 17.36 16.42
C HIS A 55 5.77 16.66 15.14
N ARG A 56 6.58 16.60 14.07
CA ARG A 56 6.23 16.00 12.78
C ARG A 56 5.52 14.65 12.92
N THR A 57 6.04 13.76 13.76
CA THR A 57 5.46 12.45 14.00
C THR A 57 4.03 12.54 14.55
N ALA A 58 3.79 13.42 15.52
CA ALA A 58 2.46 13.62 16.09
C ALA A 58 1.50 14.24 15.08
N LEU A 59 1.97 15.20 14.29
CA LEU A 59 1.18 15.82 13.22
C LEU A 59 0.80 14.81 12.13
N LEU A 60 1.74 13.96 11.70
CA LEU A 60 1.46 12.90 10.73
C LEU A 60 0.47 11.87 11.28
N THR A 61 0.58 11.51 12.55
CA THR A 61 -0.39 10.61 13.20
C THR A 61 -1.78 11.25 13.22
N LEU A 62 -1.87 12.49 13.67
CA LEU A 62 -3.13 13.24 13.70
C LEU A 62 -3.76 13.36 12.31
N CYS A 63 -2.97 13.71 11.27
CA CYS A 63 -3.47 13.78 9.90
C CYS A 63 -4.04 12.43 9.44
N ARG A 64 -3.34 11.33 9.70
CA ARG A 64 -3.82 9.98 9.37
C ARG A 64 -5.10 9.61 10.11
N ASP A 65 -5.18 9.94 11.39
CA ASP A 65 -6.37 9.67 12.20
C ASP A 65 -7.58 10.43 11.67
N ILE A 66 -7.39 11.69 11.27
CA ILE A 66 -8.44 12.50 10.63
C ILE A 66 -8.82 11.90 9.27
N GLU A 67 -7.86 11.58 8.41
CA GLU A 67 -8.11 10.98 7.10
C GLU A 67 -8.87 9.66 7.23
N PHE A 68 -8.47 8.81 8.20
CA PHE A 68 -9.16 7.55 8.50
C PHE A 68 -10.60 7.78 8.98
N ALA A 69 -10.81 8.76 9.88
CA ALA A 69 -12.13 9.16 10.35
C ALA A 69 -13.02 9.69 9.22
N LEU A 70 -12.42 10.32 8.19
CA LEU A 70 -13.11 10.78 6.98
C LEU A 70 -13.33 9.66 5.94
N GLY A 71 -12.95 8.41 6.26
CA GLY A 71 -13.17 7.24 5.41
C GLY A 71 -12.05 6.93 4.42
N LYS A 72 -10.90 7.59 4.50
CA LYS A 72 -9.73 7.22 3.69
C LYS A 72 -9.13 5.93 4.23
N ASN A 73 -9.16 4.88 3.41
CA ASN A 73 -8.66 3.55 3.78
C ASN A 73 -7.37 3.15 3.05
N GLU A 74 -6.88 3.99 2.14
CA GLU A 74 -5.67 3.73 1.35
C GLU A 74 -4.51 4.61 1.78
N TYR A 75 -3.35 4.00 2.02
CA TYR A 75 -2.10 4.67 2.39
C TYR A 75 -0.91 3.98 1.72
N GLY A 76 -0.22 4.71 0.83
CA GLY A 76 1.00 4.24 0.19
C GLY A 76 0.82 2.94 -0.62
N GLY A 77 -0.34 2.76 -1.26
CA GLY A 77 -0.66 1.55 -2.02
C GLY A 77 -1.11 0.36 -1.16
N ALA A 78 -1.38 0.58 0.13
CA ALA A 78 -1.97 -0.41 1.02
C ALA A 78 -3.37 0.02 1.47
N PHE A 79 -4.29 -0.93 1.60
CA PHE A 79 -5.65 -0.72 2.07
C PHE A 79 -5.83 -1.28 3.48
N CYS A 80 -6.44 -0.49 4.35
CA CYS A 80 -6.85 -0.95 5.68
C CYS A 80 -8.20 -1.67 5.57
N GLY A 81 -8.18 -2.99 5.74
CA GLY A 81 -9.37 -3.82 5.78
C GLY A 81 -9.96 -3.96 7.18
N LYS A 82 -10.98 -4.82 7.30
CA LYS A 82 -11.61 -5.14 8.59
C LYS A 82 -10.62 -5.89 9.50
N ASN A 83 -10.86 -5.80 10.81
CA ASN A 83 -10.13 -6.54 11.84
C ASN A 83 -8.61 -6.30 11.83
N GLY A 84 -8.16 -5.13 11.37
CA GLY A 84 -6.73 -4.78 11.32
C GLY A 84 -5.94 -5.43 10.18
N TYR A 85 -6.60 -6.09 9.25
CA TYR A 85 -5.94 -6.62 8.06
C TYR A 85 -5.49 -5.50 7.13
N ILE A 86 -4.28 -5.64 6.59
CA ILE A 86 -3.73 -4.73 5.57
C ILE A 86 -3.63 -5.49 4.25
N PHE A 87 -4.15 -4.89 3.20
CA PHE A 87 -4.11 -5.41 1.84
C PHE A 87 -3.24 -4.51 0.97
N SER A 88 -2.45 -5.11 0.07
CA SER A 88 -1.73 -4.35 -0.96
C SER A 88 -2.63 -4.06 -2.15
N ASN A 89 -2.39 -2.93 -2.81
CA ASN A 89 -2.97 -2.66 -4.12
C ASN A 89 -2.21 -3.52 -5.15
N GLU A 90 -2.81 -4.63 -5.53
CA GLU A 90 -2.20 -5.58 -6.45
C GLU A 90 -2.65 -5.26 -7.87
N ASN A 91 -1.72 -4.77 -8.66
CA ASN A 91 -1.92 -4.60 -10.08
C ASN A 91 -1.29 -5.80 -10.82
N THR A 92 -2.12 -6.56 -11.53
CA THR A 92 -1.64 -7.68 -12.34
C THR A 92 -1.53 -7.23 -13.78
N ASP A 93 -0.34 -7.32 -14.34
CA ASP A 93 -0.11 -7.12 -15.76
C ASP A 93 -0.61 -8.36 -16.54
N GLU A 94 -1.76 -8.22 -17.19
CA GLU A 94 -2.37 -9.31 -17.96
C GLU A 94 -1.49 -9.79 -19.12
N ALA A 95 -0.70 -8.91 -19.71
CA ALA A 95 0.21 -9.28 -20.80
C ALA A 95 1.36 -10.15 -20.28
N VAL A 96 1.89 -9.81 -19.09
CA VAL A 96 2.90 -10.63 -18.42
C VAL A 96 2.32 -11.99 -18.03
N LEU A 97 1.12 -12.05 -17.48
CA LEU A 97 0.46 -13.30 -17.16
C LEU A 97 0.27 -14.17 -18.40
N ALA A 98 -0.27 -13.61 -19.48
CA ALA A 98 -0.50 -14.33 -20.73
C ALA A 98 0.81 -14.94 -21.29
N ARG A 99 1.87 -14.14 -21.30
CA ARG A 99 3.20 -14.59 -21.75
C ARG A 99 3.75 -15.72 -20.88
N ASN A 100 3.59 -15.62 -19.56
CA ASN A 100 4.07 -16.64 -18.65
C ASN A 100 3.28 -17.95 -18.81
N LEU A 101 1.95 -17.88 -18.95
CA LEU A 101 1.12 -19.06 -19.20
C LEU A 101 1.48 -19.75 -20.52
N ALA A 102 1.72 -18.98 -21.59
CA ALA A 102 2.17 -19.51 -22.87
C ALA A 102 3.54 -20.20 -22.77
N ALA A 103 4.47 -19.62 -22.01
CA ALA A 103 5.77 -20.23 -21.77
C ALA A 103 5.67 -21.56 -20.97
N PHE A 104 4.81 -21.61 -19.96
CA PHE A 104 4.53 -22.85 -19.23
C PHE A 104 3.89 -23.91 -20.11
N ALA A 105 2.95 -23.55 -20.97
CA ALA A 105 2.33 -24.48 -21.91
C ALA A 105 3.37 -25.07 -22.88
N ALA A 106 4.18 -24.23 -23.50
CA ALA A 106 5.25 -24.68 -24.41
C ALA A 106 6.29 -25.55 -23.70
N PHE A 107 6.65 -25.23 -22.46
CA PHE A 107 7.54 -26.07 -21.66
C PHE A 107 6.91 -27.43 -21.35
N ALA A 108 5.63 -27.47 -20.99
CA ALA A 108 4.91 -28.73 -20.71
C ALA A 108 4.86 -29.66 -21.90
N GLU A 109 4.79 -29.13 -23.14
CA GLU A 109 4.81 -29.96 -24.37
C GLU A 109 6.18 -30.57 -24.64
N THR A 110 7.25 -29.96 -24.18
CA THR A 110 8.62 -30.39 -24.45
C THR A 110 9.26 -31.17 -23.30
N ALA A 111 8.76 -30.99 -22.08
CA ALA A 111 9.28 -31.61 -20.88
C ALA A 111 8.72 -33.03 -20.73
N ASP A 112 9.62 -34.03 -20.62
CA ASP A 112 9.24 -35.42 -20.33
C ASP A 112 9.12 -35.68 -18.81
N ILE A 113 8.48 -34.67 -18.11
CA ILE A 113 8.24 -34.73 -16.66
C ILE A 113 6.83 -34.19 -16.37
N PRO A 114 6.13 -34.68 -15.34
CA PRO A 114 4.87 -34.12 -14.92
C PRO A 114 5.06 -32.67 -14.42
N LEU A 115 4.38 -31.73 -15.06
CA LEU A 115 4.38 -30.30 -14.72
C LEU A 115 3.05 -29.92 -14.07
N TYR A 116 3.09 -29.32 -12.88
CA TYR A 116 1.93 -28.75 -12.21
C TYR A 116 2.08 -27.24 -12.14
N THR A 117 1.00 -26.52 -12.44
CA THR A 117 0.99 -25.06 -12.38
C THR A 117 0.04 -24.60 -11.27
N ALA A 118 0.45 -23.66 -10.47
CA ALA A 118 -0.40 -23.03 -9.47
C ALA A 118 -0.20 -21.50 -9.48
N LEU A 119 -1.28 -20.75 -9.51
CA LEU A 119 -1.25 -19.33 -9.19
C LEU A 119 -1.52 -19.18 -7.70
N VAL A 120 -0.60 -18.55 -6.99
CA VAL A 120 -0.77 -18.29 -5.55
C VAL A 120 -1.76 -17.14 -5.38
N PRO A 121 -2.92 -17.35 -4.73
CA PRO A 121 -3.87 -16.29 -4.47
C PRO A 121 -3.28 -15.21 -3.56
N SER A 122 -3.65 -13.98 -3.82
CA SER A 122 -3.34 -12.88 -2.93
C SER A 122 -4.22 -12.91 -1.68
N LYS A 123 -3.84 -12.09 -0.70
CA LYS A 123 -4.65 -11.91 0.50
C LYS A 123 -6.06 -11.39 0.16
N SER A 124 -6.17 -10.48 -0.81
CA SER A 124 -7.44 -9.92 -1.27
C SER A 124 -8.34 -10.96 -1.95
N ASP A 125 -7.75 -11.89 -2.71
CA ASP A 125 -8.50 -12.98 -3.35
C ASP A 125 -9.00 -14.01 -2.33
N ALA A 126 -8.19 -14.33 -1.34
CA ALA A 126 -8.50 -15.36 -0.35
C ALA A 126 -9.44 -14.85 0.77
N LEU A 127 -9.36 -13.56 1.12
CA LEU A 127 -10.12 -12.95 2.22
C LEU A 127 -11.00 -11.77 1.75
N PRO A 128 -11.85 -11.95 0.72
CA PRO A 128 -12.64 -10.83 0.16
C PRO A 128 -13.59 -10.20 1.17
N GLY A 129 -14.10 -10.95 2.15
CA GLY A 129 -14.98 -10.44 3.21
C GLY A 129 -14.33 -9.46 4.18
N LEU A 130 -13.00 -9.38 4.20
CA LEU A 130 -12.22 -8.48 5.04
C LEU A 130 -11.79 -7.20 4.32
N LEU A 131 -12.05 -7.08 3.02
CA LEU A 131 -11.76 -5.88 2.24
C LEU A 131 -12.60 -4.67 2.69
N PRO A 132 -12.12 -3.44 2.47
CA PRO A 132 -12.92 -2.24 2.72
C PRO A 132 -14.13 -2.16 1.81
N PRO A 133 -15.23 -1.48 2.20
CA PRO A 133 -16.53 -1.54 1.56
C PRO A 133 -16.59 -1.15 0.06
N LEU A 134 -15.67 -0.35 -0.42
CA LEU A 134 -15.63 0.12 -1.81
C LEU A 134 -14.55 -0.58 -2.66
N TYR A 135 -13.83 -1.52 -2.06
CA TYR A 135 -12.81 -2.26 -2.77
C TYR A 135 -13.38 -3.58 -3.31
N THR A 136 -13.37 -3.74 -4.61
CA THR A 136 -13.69 -5.00 -5.28
C THR A 136 -12.44 -5.54 -5.95
N ALA A 137 -11.96 -6.66 -5.48
CA ALA A 137 -10.94 -7.43 -6.19
C ALA A 137 -11.61 -8.15 -7.37
N ALA A 138 -11.97 -7.42 -8.43
CA ALA A 138 -12.57 -8.01 -9.64
C ALA A 138 -11.46 -8.70 -10.46
N ARG A 139 -11.03 -9.88 -10.00
CA ARG A 139 -9.95 -10.66 -10.64
C ARG A 139 -10.44 -11.99 -11.20
N ASP A 140 -11.76 -12.16 -11.37
CA ASP A 140 -12.34 -13.40 -11.87
C ASP A 140 -11.80 -13.79 -13.25
N ALA A 141 -11.63 -12.81 -14.15
CA ALA A 141 -11.05 -13.04 -15.47
C ALA A 141 -9.60 -13.57 -15.41
N LEU A 142 -8.82 -13.09 -14.44
CA LEU A 142 -7.46 -13.57 -14.19
C LEU A 142 -7.47 -15.03 -13.74
N TRP A 143 -8.37 -15.38 -12.81
CA TRP A 143 -8.51 -16.77 -12.32
C TRP A 143 -8.98 -17.72 -13.41
N GLU A 144 -9.98 -17.34 -14.21
CA GLU A 144 -10.42 -18.16 -15.36
C GLU A 144 -9.30 -18.37 -16.37
N ARG A 145 -8.47 -17.35 -16.61
CA ARG A 145 -7.31 -17.50 -17.48
C ARG A 145 -6.21 -18.39 -16.87
N ALA A 146 -5.96 -18.29 -15.57
CA ALA A 146 -4.99 -19.15 -14.89
C ALA A 146 -5.36 -20.64 -14.96
N LYS A 147 -6.66 -20.97 -14.92
CA LYS A 147 -7.17 -22.33 -15.01
C LYS A 147 -6.89 -23.00 -16.38
N THR A 148 -6.53 -22.23 -17.41
CA THR A 148 -6.14 -22.79 -18.71
C THR A 148 -4.71 -23.36 -18.72
N ALA A 149 -3.93 -23.13 -17.67
CA ALA A 149 -2.57 -23.65 -17.55
C ALA A 149 -2.54 -25.20 -17.44
N PRO A 150 -1.47 -25.86 -17.92
CA PRO A 150 -1.34 -27.31 -17.80
C PRO A 150 -1.39 -27.78 -16.35
N ALA A 151 -2.18 -28.83 -16.07
CA ALA A 151 -2.34 -29.44 -14.75
C ALA A 151 -2.49 -28.41 -13.61
N TYR A 152 -3.34 -27.41 -13.82
CA TYR A 152 -3.55 -26.31 -12.88
C TYR A 152 -4.10 -26.78 -11.53
N LEU A 153 -3.45 -26.35 -10.46
CA LEU A 153 -3.86 -26.60 -9.09
C LEU A 153 -4.58 -25.33 -8.56
N ASP A 154 -5.89 -25.42 -8.37
CA ASP A 154 -6.68 -24.33 -7.80
C ASP A 154 -6.56 -24.28 -6.28
N LEU A 155 -5.74 -23.38 -5.76
CA LEU A 155 -5.53 -23.17 -4.33
C LEU A 155 -6.59 -22.24 -3.70
N LEU A 156 -7.32 -21.47 -4.51
CA LEU A 156 -8.21 -20.42 -4.02
C LEU A 156 -9.35 -20.94 -3.15
N PRO A 157 -10.08 -22.02 -3.50
CA PRO A 157 -11.16 -22.54 -2.66
C PRO A 157 -10.69 -23.00 -1.29
N SER A 158 -9.53 -23.68 -1.23
CA SER A 158 -8.94 -24.19 0.01
C SER A 158 -8.52 -23.04 0.93
N LEU A 159 -7.90 -21.98 0.38
CA LEU A 159 -7.50 -20.81 1.15
C LEU A 159 -8.71 -20.00 1.62
N ARG A 160 -9.74 -19.82 0.80
CA ARG A 160 -11.01 -19.18 1.22
C ARG A 160 -11.68 -19.93 2.37
N THR A 161 -11.72 -21.25 2.30
CA THR A 161 -12.27 -22.10 3.37
C THR A 161 -11.46 -21.95 4.65
N ALA A 162 -10.15 -22.00 4.58
CA ALA A 162 -9.27 -21.82 5.73
C ALA A 162 -9.40 -20.44 6.35
N GLY A 163 -9.44 -19.39 5.54
CA GLY A 163 -9.64 -18.02 5.99
C GLY A 163 -11.01 -17.78 6.62
N GLY A 164 -12.06 -18.33 6.01
CA GLY A 164 -13.42 -18.29 6.57
C GLY A 164 -13.56 -19.00 7.90
N ALA A 165 -12.75 -20.03 8.15
CA ALA A 165 -12.64 -20.73 9.44
C ALA A 165 -11.76 -19.99 10.47
N GLY A 166 -11.33 -18.76 10.18
CA GLY A 166 -10.49 -17.94 11.06
C GLY A 166 -9.05 -18.40 11.19
N LYS A 167 -8.57 -19.27 10.30
CA LYS A 167 -7.16 -19.65 10.27
C LYS A 167 -6.31 -18.52 9.71
N TYR A 168 -5.16 -18.32 10.31
CA TYR A 168 -4.18 -17.32 9.83
C TYR A 168 -3.46 -17.89 8.61
N ILE A 169 -3.78 -17.39 7.43
CA ILE A 169 -3.23 -17.89 6.14
C ILE A 169 -2.23 -16.95 5.48
N TYR A 170 -2.16 -15.68 5.93
CA TYR A 170 -1.21 -14.66 5.47
C TYR A 170 -0.67 -13.84 6.64
N TYR A 171 0.59 -13.43 6.55
CA TYR A 171 1.28 -12.57 7.51
C TYR A 171 1.13 -11.09 7.15
#